data_17bf0000891ddf3ad6b302f153e3ea26
#
_entry.id   17bf0000891ddf3ad6b302f153e3ea26
#
_cell.length_a   1.000
_cell.length_b   1.000
_cell.length_c   1.000
_cell.angle_alpha   90.00
_cell.angle_beta   90.00
_cell.angle_gamma   90.00
#
_symmetry.space_group_name_H-M   'P 1'
#
loop_
_entity.id
_entity.type
_entity.pdbx_description
1 polymer ?
#
loop_
_entity_poly.entity_id
_entity_poly.type
_entity_poly.pdbx_seq_one_letter_code
_entity_poly.pdbx_strand_id
1 'polypeptide(L)'
;MKLVSIDPGLRNLAFCVMEGTNRSNVKIVHWDLIDVMAESAGQDNIKCFKCKKPANWSNGTQTACTVHKGKGEPVITKTELSKKPISVLRFESGQEFKTKKEAVDFLYKKYSANVWKRCVKSCKSMSVVDLAQPIAKCLEARRELWKDADLIAFEQQPDKRMLCVQAMLHMWFVCQGYKCRGVSAVHKLTNMVTVEDATKTYKGRKKTGIVHAQELVPTHEWVQYMMNHPKKDDLADCYLQGLWVMENQ
;
A
#
# COMPACT_ATOMS: atom_id res chain seq x y z
N MET A 1 -10.52 25.38 -11.48
CA MET A 1 -11.07 24.51 -10.44
C MET A 1 -9.97 23.81 -9.68
N LYS A 2 -10.21 23.43 -8.42
CA LYS A 2 -9.34 22.56 -7.64
C LYS A 2 -9.88 21.14 -7.66
N LEU A 3 -9.12 20.21 -8.23
CA LEU A 3 -9.45 18.80 -8.38
C LEU A 3 -8.52 17.94 -7.53
N VAL A 4 -9.09 16.95 -6.84
CA VAL A 4 -8.31 15.87 -6.24
C VAL A 4 -8.59 14.60 -7.01
N SER A 5 -7.58 14.04 -7.64
CA SER A 5 -7.66 12.77 -8.36
C SER A 5 -7.01 11.66 -7.54
N ILE A 6 -7.74 10.57 -7.32
CA ILE A 6 -7.34 9.48 -6.44
C ILE A 6 -7.37 8.16 -7.21
N ASP A 7 -6.25 7.42 -7.15
CA ASP A 7 -6.16 6.01 -7.55
C ASP A 7 -6.23 5.15 -6.27
N PRO A 8 -7.39 4.50 -6.01
CA PRO A 8 -7.58 3.70 -4.80
C PRO A 8 -6.69 2.47 -4.80
N GLY A 9 -6.03 2.19 -3.68
CA GLY A 9 -5.28 0.96 -3.46
C GLY A 9 -5.47 0.41 -2.05
N LEU A 10 -5.41 -0.91 -1.88
CA LEU A 10 -5.52 -1.55 -0.57
C LEU A 10 -4.44 -1.09 0.42
N ARG A 11 -3.26 -0.82 -0.08
CA ARG A 11 -2.12 -0.36 0.69
C ARG A 11 -1.65 1.02 0.26
N ASN A 12 -1.50 1.18 -1.04
CA ASN A 12 -1.00 2.40 -1.65
C ASN A 12 -2.18 3.16 -2.23
N LEU A 13 -2.43 4.35 -1.73
CA LEU A 13 -3.43 5.26 -2.24
C LEU A 13 -2.68 6.44 -2.86
N ALA A 14 -2.63 6.47 -4.19
CA ALA A 14 -2.01 7.60 -4.88
C ALA A 14 -3.04 8.72 -5.09
N PHE A 15 -2.60 9.95 -4.97
CA PHE A 15 -3.46 11.11 -5.20
C PHE A 15 -2.67 12.28 -5.80
N CYS A 16 -3.37 13.09 -6.57
CA CYS A 16 -2.87 14.33 -7.13
C CYS A 16 -3.88 15.45 -6.90
N VAL A 17 -3.46 16.51 -6.23
CA VAL A 17 -4.23 17.75 -6.05
C VAL A 17 -3.79 18.72 -7.14
N MET A 18 -4.71 19.13 -7.98
CA MET A 18 -4.44 19.95 -9.14
C MET A 18 -5.35 21.17 -9.18
N GLU A 19 -4.84 22.27 -9.68
CA GLU A 19 -5.60 23.49 -9.97
C GLU A 19 -5.47 23.83 -11.46
N GLY A 20 -6.56 24.22 -12.08
CA GLY A 20 -6.63 24.55 -13.51
C GLY A 20 -7.96 24.19 -14.12
N THR A 21 -8.05 24.28 -15.44
CA THR A 21 -9.24 23.91 -16.21
C THR A 21 -8.95 22.97 -17.37
N ASN A 22 -7.69 22.88 -17.77
CA ASN A 22 -7.24 22.02 -18.87
C ASN A 22 -5.72 21.80 -18.79
N ARG A 23 -5.20 21.04 -19.73
CA ARG A 23 -3.77 20.68 -19.88
C ARG A 23 -2.82 21.88 -19.90
N SER A 24 -3.26 22.98 -20.53
CA SER A 24 -2.38 24.14 -20.77
C SER A 24 -2.14 24.99 -19.52
N ASN A 25 -3.04 24.90 -18.53
CA ASN A 25 -3.00 25.75 -17.33
C ASN A 25 -3.02 24.97 -16.02
N VAL A 26 -2.89 23.63 -16.08
CA VAL A 26 -2.85 22.80 -14.88
C VAL A 26 -1.61 23.08 -14.05
N LYS A 27 -1.82 23.19 -12.73
CA LYS A 27 -0.77 23.25 -11.72
C LYS A 27 -0.95 22.09 -10.75
N ILE A 28 0.11 21.38 -10.45
CA ILE A 28 0.12 20.38 -9.38
C ILE A 28 0.40 21.10 -8.07
N VAL A 29 -0.57 21.04 -7.17
CA VAL A 29 -0.46 21.63 -5.81
C VAL A 29 0.18 20.64 -4.86
N HIS A 30 -0.23 19.37 -4.95
CA HIS A 30 0.34 18.28 -4.16
C HIS A 30 0.19 16.96 -4.90
N TRP A 31 1.19 16.10 -4.82
CA TRP A 31 1.18 14.81 -5.49
C TRP A 31 1.94 13.80 -4.64
N ASP A 32 1.26 12.76 -4.17
CA ASP A 32 1.87 11.82 -3.23
C ASP A 32 1.18 10.46 -3.21
N LEU A 33 1.76 9.54 -2.46
CA LEU A 33 1.25 8.20 -2.24
C LEU A 33 1.21 7.89 -0.74
N ILE A 34 0.03 7.54 -0.27
CA ILE A 34 -0.22 7.14 1.11
C ILE A 34 -0.02 5.63 1.25
N ASP A 35 0.91 5.17 2.07
CA ASP A 35 0.93 3.78 2.57
C ASP A 35 -0.03 3.67 3.76
N VAL A 36 -1.30 3.37 3.48
CA VAL A 36 -2.39 3.32 4.47
C VAL A 36 -2.04 2.46 5.68
N MET A 37 -1.29 1.38 5.47
CA MET A 37 -0.95 0.45 6.56
C MET A 37 0.23 0.94 7.38
N ALA A 38 1.22 1.55 6.75
CA ALA A 38 2.37 2.09 7.45
C ALA A 38 1.94 3.24 8.36
N GLU A 39 1.20 4.20 7.82
CA GLU A 39 0.77 5.38 8.54
C GLU A 39 -0.21 5.05 9.70
N SER A 40 -1.20 4.18 9.44
CA SER A 40 -2.20 3.84 10.45
C SER A 40 -1.65 3.06 11.64
N ALA A 41 -0.60 2.28 11.41
CA ALA A 41 0.02 1.46 12.45
C ALA A 41 1.04 2.21 13.31
N GLY A 42 1.32 3.48 13.00
CA GLY A 42 2.46 4.20 13.58
C GLY A 42 3.81 3.54 13.22
N GLN A 43 3.82 2.74 12.14
CA GLN A 43 4.93 1.88 11.74
C GLN A 43 5.91 2.56 10.78
N ASP A 44 5.78 3.86 10.56
CA ASP A 44 6.68 4.63 9.69
C ASP A 44 8.18 4.51 10.08
N ASN A 45 8.47 3.87 11.22
CA ASN A 45 9.81 3.79 11.78
C ASN A 45 10.37 2.39 12.02
N ILE A 46 9.64 1.30 11.69
CA ILE A 46 10.24 -0.03 11.84
C ILE A 46 11.25 -0.25 10.72
N LYS A 47 12.53 -0.04 11.03
CA LYS A 47 13.64 -0.16 10.07
C LYS A 47 14.35 -1.48 10.20
N CYS A 48 14.83 -1.99 9.09
CA CYS A 48 15.69 -3.15 9.04
C CYS A 48 16.99 -2.86 9.80
N PHE A 49 17.38 -3.75 10.72
CA PHE A 49 18.59 -3.63 11.52
C PHE A 49 19.86 -3.45 10.67
N LYS A 50 19.88 -4.03 9.46
CA LYS A 50 21.04 -4.05 8.58
C LYS A 50 21.06 -2.92 7.55
N CYS A 51 19.98 -2.69 6.80
CA CYS A 51 19.97 -1.76 5.65
C CYS A 51 19.11 -0.51 5.85
N LYS A 52 18.49 -0.36 7.01
CA LYS A 52 17.60 0.78 7.36
C LYS A 52 16.36 0.95 6.48
N LYS A 53 16.13 0.08 5.49
CA LYS A 53 14.89 0.03 4.72
C LYS A 53 13.71 -0.43 5.60
N PRO A 54 12.44 -0.18 5.21
CA PRO A 54 11.29 -0.65 5.95
C PRO A 54 11.37 -2.15 6.26
N ALA A 55 11.10 -2.52 7.50
CA ALA A 55 11.12 -3.90 7.97
C ALA A 55 9.71 -4.47 8.07
N ASN A 56 9.55 -5.71 7.59
CA ASN A 56 8.28 -6.44 7.61
C ASN A 56 8.35 -7.71 8.49
N TRP A 57 9.50 -7.99 9.06
CA TRP A 57 9.76 -9.19 9.82
C TRP A 57 10.41 -8.85 11.15
N SER A 58 10.06 -9.61 12.19
CA SER A 58 10.65 -9.51 13.53
C SER A 58 10.88 -10.91 14.08
N ASN A 59 11.98 -11.09 14.79
CA ASN A 59 12.26 -12.28 15.61
C ASN A 59 12.07 -12.02 17.12
N GLY A 60 11.44 -10.89 17.47
CA GLY A 60 11.24 -10.45 18.84
C GLY A 60 12.35 -9.53 19.37
N THR A 61 13.57 -9.65 18.88
CA THR A 61 14.71 -8.81 19.29
C THR A 61 15.13 -7.83 18.19
N GLN A 62 14.97 -8.21 16.93
CA GLN A 62 15.35 -7.42 15.77
C GLN A 62 14.24 -7.37 14.74
N THR A 63 14.29 -6.34 13.90
CA THR A 63 13.39 -6.18 12.75
C THR A 63 14.20 -6.18 11.45
N ALA A 64 13.65 -6.82 10.40
CA ALA A 64 14.34 -6.99 9.13
C ALA A 64 13.41 -6.81 7.93
N CYS A 65 13.99 -6.36 6.82
CA CYS A 65 13.35 -6.47 5.49
C CYS A 65 13.39 -7.93 5.00
N THR A 66 12.69 -8.21 3.92
CA THR A 66 12.61 -9.57 3.35
C THR A 66 13.98 -10.16 2.97
N VAL A 67 14.93 -9.30 2.56
CA VAL A 67 16.29 -9.71 2.17
C VAL A 67 17.15 -10.04 3.38
N HIS A 68 17.02 -9.29 4.46
CA HIS A 68 17.88 -9.40 5.65
C HIS A 68 17.25 -10.18 6.81
N LYS A 69 16.02 -10.67 6.67
CA LYS A 69 15.54 -11.70 7.57
C LYS A 69 16.45 -12.91 7.45
N GLY A 70 17.00 -13.40 8.53
CA GLY A 70 17.79 -14.62 8.52
C GLY A 70 17.02 -15.76 7.87
N LYS A 71 17.72 -16.73 7.28
CA LYS A 71 17.13 -18.01 6.94
C LYS A 71 16.64 -18.58 8.28
N GLY A 72 15.33 -18.53 8.52
CA GLY A 72 14.79 -19.06 9.76
C GLY A 72 15.20 -20.52 9.89
N GLU A 73 15.63 -20.93 11.07
CA GLU A 73 15.71 -22.34 11.38
C GLU A 73 14.36 -22.99 11.11
N PRO A 74 14.31 -24.24 10.67
CA PRO A 74 13.06 -24.93 10.40
C PRO A 74 12.19 -24.84 11.65
N VAL A 75 10.99 -24.30 11.49
CA VAL A 75 10.03 -24.17 12.60
C VAL A 75 9.61 -25.57 13.00
N ILE A 76 10.15 -26.09 14.10
CA ILE A 76 9.65 -27.31 14.69
C ILE A 76 8.23 -27.03 15.17
N THR A 77 7.26 -27.69 14.60
CA THR A 77 5.85 -27.52 14.97
C THR A 77 5.56 -28.17 16.33
N LYS A 78 4.55 -27.67 17.05
CA LYS A 78 4.09 -28.34 18.27
C LYS A 78 3.70 -29.80 18.02
N THR A 79 3.16 -30.10 16.84
CA THR A 79 2.78 -31.45 16.41
C THR A 79 3.99 -32.35 16.30
N GLU A 80 5.11 -31.87 15.73
CA GLU A 80 6.36 -32.65 15.64
C GLU A 80 6.96 -32.89 17.03
N LEU A 81 7.00 -31.86 17.88
CA LEU A 81 7.43 -32.03 19.27
C LEU A 81 6.54 -33.03 20.05
N SER A 82 5.24 -32.97 19.83
CA SER A 82 4.29 -33.90 20.48
C SER A 82 4.45 -35.35 20.08
N LYS A 83 5.07 -35.66 18.92
CA LYS A 83 5.39 -37.01 18.51
C LYS A 83 6.59 -37.58 19.24
N LYS A 84 7.47 -36.75 19.80
CA LYS A 84 8.65 -37.20 20.55
C LYS A 84 8.26 -37.76 21.93
N PRO A 85 8.97 -38.80 22.46
CA PRO A 85 8.84 -39.24 23.82
C PRO A 85 9.18 -38.15 24.84
N ILE A 86 8.58 -38.18 26.03
CA ILE A 86 8.87 -37.19 27.06
C ILE A 86 10.32 -37.18 27.52
N SER A 87 10.97 -38.34 27.54
CA SER A 87 12.40 -38.49 27.85
C SER A 87 13.29 -37.72 26.88
N VAL A 88 12.97 -37.72 25.58
CA VAL A 88 13.67 -36.96 24.56
C VAL A 88 13.44 -35.43 24.75
N LEU A 89 12.21 -35.03 25.06
CA LEU A 89 11.89 -33.62 25.29
C LEU A 89 12.60 -33.07 26.54
N ARG A 90 12.70 -33.87 27.61
CA ARG A 90 13.45 -33.52 28.84
C ARG A 90 14.94 -33.37 28.51
N PHE A 91 15.52 -34.33 27.77
CA PHE A 91 16.92 -34.24 27.33
C PHE A 91 17.21 -33.00 26.49
N GLU A 92 16.37 -32.69 25.47
CA GLU A 92 16.54 -31.53 24.60
C GLU A 92 16.35 -30.20 25.35
N SER A 93 15.52 -30.17 26.38
CA SER A 93 15.27 -28.96 27.18
C SER A 93 16.33 -28.73 28.26
N GLY A 94 16.92 -29.80 28.75
CA GLY A 94 17.77 -29.80 29.94
C GLY A 94 16.98 -29.58 31.24
N GLN A 95 15.65 -29.82 31.23
CA GLN A 95 14.76 -29.58 32.36
C GLN A 95 13.78 -30.73 32.57
N GLU A 96 13.34 -30.91 33.85
CA GLU A 96 12.31 -31.84 34.20
C GLU A 96 10.92 -31.18 34.07
N PHE A 97 9.96 -31.94 33.52
CA PHE A 97 8.57 -31.51 33.37
C PHE A 97 7.62 -32.56 33.95
N LYS A 98 6.57 -32.10 34.58
CA LYS A 98 5.52 -32.99 35.11
C LYS A 98 4.73 -33.64 33.96
N THR A 99 4.47 -32.90 32.91
CA THR A 99 3.67 -33.37 31.78
C THR A 99 4.40 -33.19 30.46
N LYS A 100 4.05 -34.05 29.49
CA LYS A 100 4.54 -33.93 28.12
C LYS A 100 4.14 -32.59 27.47
N LYS A 101 2.96 -32.07 27.78
CA LYS A 101 2.45 -30.81 27.28
C LYS A 101 3.36 -29.65 27.70
N GLU A 102 3.77 -29.60 28.97
CA GLU A 102 4.69 -28.57 29.48
C GLU A 102 6.02 -28.59 28.74
N ALA A 103 6.60 -29.78 28.54
CA ALA A 103 7.84 -29.95 27.79
C ALA A 103 7.73 -29.46 26.34
N VAL A 104 6.63 -29.82 25.65
CA VAL A 104 6.33 -29.36 24.30
C VAL A 104 6.18 -27.85 24.23
N ASP A 105 5.42 -27.25 25.13
CA ASP A 105 5.20 -25.80 25.14
C ASP A 105 6.50 -25.02 25.42
N PHE A 106 7.32 -25.52 26.34
CA PHE A 106 8.63 -24.95 26.66
C PHE A 106 9.58 -24.98 25.44
N LEU A 107 9.76 -26.17 24.85
CA LEU A 107 10.65 -26.32 23.69
C LEU A 107 10.16 -25.56 22.47
N TYR A 108 8.85 -25.56 22.24
CA TYR A 108 8.25 -24.74 21.17
C TYR A 108 8.53 -23.27 21.36
N LYS A 109 8.42 -22.74 22.59
CA LYS A 109 8.74 -21.37 22.91
C LYS A 109 10.23 -21.08 22.71
N LYS A 110 11.13 -21.96 23.17
CA LYS A 110 12.57 -21.87 23.00
C LYS A 110 12.98 -21.85 21.52
N TYR A 111 12.48 -22.80 20.73
CA TYR A 111 12.78 -22.88 19.28
C TYR A 111 12.09 -21.79 18.44
N SER A 112 10.96 -21.27 18.93
CA SER A 112 10.25 -20.17 18.25
C SER A 112 10.82 -18.78 18.60
N ALA A 113 11.69 -18.65 19.57
CA ALA A 113 12.18 -17.36 20.08
C ALA A 113 12.95 -16.57 19.02
N ASN A 114 13.61 -17.25 18.07
CA ASN A 114 14.41 -16.62 17.01
C ASN A 114 13.77 -16.73 15.60
N VAL A 115 12.51 -17.18 15.54
CA VAL A 115 11.83 -17.33 14.26
C VAL A 115 11.35 -15.97 13.76
N TRP A 116 11.75 -15.62 12.55
CA TRP A 116 11.27 -14.42 11.89
C TRP A 116 9.78 -14.53 11.56
N LYS A 117 8.98 -13.72 12.24
CA LYS A 117 7.53 -13.61 12.00
C LYS A 117 7.23 -12.28 11.30
N ARG A 118 6.21 -12.25 10.47
CA ARG A 118 5.75 -10.97 9.93
C ARG A 118 5.24 -10.09 11.08
N CYS A 119 5.85 -8.93 11.24
CA CYS A 119 5.43 -7.92 12.21
C CYS A 119 4.44 -6.90 11.62
N VAL A 120 4.33 -6.85 10.28
CA VAL A 120 3.36 -6.02 9.57
C VAL A 120 2.25 -6.89 9.01
N LYS A 121 1.00 -6.60 9.33
CA LYS A 121 -0.16 -7.29 8.74
C LYS A 121 -0.19 -7.00 7.24
N SER A 122 -0.43 -8.03 6.43
CA SER A 122 -0.64 -7.84 5.00
C SER A 122 -2.05 -7.30 4.76
N CYS A 123 -2.18 -6.23 3.99
CA CYS A 123 -3.50 -5.73 3.57
C CYS A 123 -4.35 -6.84 2.91
N LYS A 124 -3.70 -7.80 2.24
CA LYS A 124 -4.39 -8.93 1.60
C LYS A 124 -5.06 -9.89 2.59
N SER A 125 -4.54 -9.99 3.81
CA SER A 125 -5.08 -10.86 4.86
C SER A 125 -6.05 -10.16 5.83
N MET A 126 -6.20 -8.84 5.71
CA MET A 126 -7.15 -8.08 6.54
C MET A 126 -8.56 -8.18 5.96
N SER A 127 -9.56 -8.15 6.82
CA SER A 127 -10.93 -7.88 6.39
C SER A 127 -10.99 -6.49 5.71
N VAL A 128 -11.86 -6.35 4.71
CA VAL A 128 -12.06 -5.04 4.07
C VAL A 128 -12.58 -4.02 5.09
N VAL A 129 -13.44 -4.45 6.00
CA VAL A 129 -13.98 -3.59 7.07
C VAL A 129 -12.87 -3.04 7.97
N ASP A 130 -11.84 -3.85 8.25
CA ASP A 130 -10.70 -3.42 9.07
C ASP A 130 -9.83 -2.36 8.39
N LEU A 131 -9.98 -2.14 7.08
CA LEU A 131 -9.28 -1.10 6.34
C LEU A 131 -9.96 0.28 6.46
N ALA A 132 -11.23 0.33 6.83
CA ALA A 132 -11.99 1.58 6.87
C ALA A 132 -11.37 2.61 7.83
N GLN A 133 -11.05 2.19 9.06
CA GLN A 133 -10.48 3.07 10.07
C GLN A 133 -9.06 3.57 9.71
N PRO A 134 -8.11 2.71 9.26
CA PRO A 134 -6.85 3.15 8.67
C PRO A 134 -7.00 4.20 7.55
N ILE A 135 -7.88 3.94 6.60
CA ILE A 135 -8.13 4.86 5.47
C ILE A 135 -8.64 6.21 5.99
N ALA A 136 -9.68 6.21 6.82
CA ALA A 136 -10.24 7.44 7.37
C ALA A 136 -9.20 8.26 8.14
N LYS A 137 -8.35 7.60 8.93
CA LYS A 137 -7.25 8.26 9.67
C LYS A 137 -6.24 8.93 8.74
N CYS A 138 -5.84 8.26 7.66
CA CYS A 138 -4.92 8.82 6.67
C CYS A 138 -5.51 10.02 5.92
N LEU A 139 -6.80 9.96 5.58
CA LEU A 139 -7.51 11.07 4.92
C LEU A 139 -7.68 12.26 5.87
N GLU A 140 -8.03 12.00 7.12
CA GLU A 140 -8.18 13.03 8.15
C GLU A 140 -6.88 13.78 8.41
N ALA A 141 -5.75 13.08 8.46
CA ALA A 141 -4.43 13.68 8.63
C ALA A 141 -4.04 14.63 7.49
N ARG A 142 -4.74 14.57 6.37
CA ARG A 142 -4.51 15.39 5.17
C ARG A 142 -5.70 16.30 4.83
N ARG A 143 -6.59 16.55 5.77
CA ARG A 143 -7.82 17.32 5.58
C ARG A 143 -7.54 18.67 4.88
N GLU A 144 -6.47 19.35 5.23
CA GLU A 144 -6.11 20.64 4.63
C GLU A 144 -5.75 20.54 3.13
N LEU A 145 -5.27 19.40 2.65
CA LEU A 145 -4.99 19.18 1.22
C LEU A 145 -6.28 19.12 0.39
N TRP A 146 -7.34 18.56 0.97
CA TRP A 146 -8.66 18.42 0.32
C TRP A 146 -9.50 19.68 0.40
N LYS A 147 -9.17 20.58 1.33
CA LYS A 147 -9.92 21.81 1.58
C LYS A 147 -10.15 22.59 0.28
N ASP A 148 -11.36 23.07 0.11
CA ASP A 148 -11.80 23.85 -1.04
C ASP A 148 -11.68 23.13 -2.40
N ALA A 149 -11.62 21.79 -2.40
CA ALA A 149 -11.68 21.03 -3.63
C ALA A 149 -13.09 21.08 -4.23
N ASP A 150 -13.18 21.46 -5.50
CA ASP A 150 -14.44 21.50 -6.26
C ASP A 150 -14.95 20.11 -6.58
N LEU A 151 -14.03 19.15 -6.77
CA LEU A 151 -14.32 17.78 -7.16
C LEU A 151 -13.26 16.81 -6.66
N ILE A 152 -13.72 15.66 -6.17
CA ILE A 152 -12.90 14.48 -5.88
C ILE A 152 -13.19 13.41 -6.94
N ALA A 153 -12.19 13.02 -7.72
CA ALA A 153 -12.31 12.00 -8.75
C ALA A 153 -11.63 10.70 -8.31
N PHE A 154 -12.32 9.58 -8.46
CA PHE A 154 -11.82 8.24 -8.11
C PHE A 154 -11.75 7.36 -9.33
N GLU A 155 -10.66 6.61 -9.49
CA GLU A 155 -10.65 5.51 -10.46
C GLU A 155 -11.69 4.45 -10.07
N GLN A 156 -12.53 4.08 -11.04
CA GLN A 156 -13.46 2.97 -10.88
C GLN A 156 -12.71 1.64 -10.87
N GLN A 157 -12.91 0.88 -9.82
CA GLN A 157 -12.20 -0.37 -9.59
C GLN A 157 -13.04 -1.59 -10.01
N PRO A 158 -12.50 -2.50 -10.83
CA PRO A 158 -13.23 -3.68 -11.29
C PRO A 158 -13.27 -4.82 -10.26
N ASP A 159 -12.31 -4.87 -9.37
CA ASP A 159 -12.20 -5.91 -8.33
C ASP A 159 -13.12 -5.61 -7.16
N LYS A 160 -13.88 -6.62 -6.69
CA LYS A 160 -14.86 -6.47 -5.60
C LYS A 160 -14.25 -5.87 -4.33
N ARG A 161 -13.04 -6.29 -3.97
CA ARG A 161 -12.39 -5.82 -2.76
C ARG A 161 -11.92 -4.37 -2.91
N MET A 162 -11.40 -4.03 -4.08
CA MET A 162 -11.01 -2.66 -4.40
C MET A 162 -12.21 -1.73 -4.53
N LEU A 163 -13.34 -2.24 -5.05
CA LEU A 163 -14.61 -1.49 -5.09
C LEU A 163 -15.09 -1.12 -3.67
N CYS A 164 -14.94 -2.01 -2.69
CA CYS A 164 -15.24 -1.68 -1.30
C CYS A 164 -14.34 -0.56 -0.76
N VAL A 165 -13.04 -0.58 -1.06
CA VAL A 165 -12.13 0.50 -0.68
C VAL A 165 -12.53 1.81 -1.34
N GLN A 166 -12.82 1.78 -2.63
CA GLN A 166 -13.34 2.95 -3.36
C GLN A 166 -14.63 3.50 -2.73
N ALA A 167 -15.57 2.63 -2.35
CA ALA A 167 -16.80 3.04 -1.69
C ALA A 167 -16.55 3.71 -0.32
N MET A 168 -15.60 3.19 0.47
CA MET A 168 -15.19 3.81 1.74
C MET A 168 -14.61 5.21 1.54
N LEU A 169 -13.71 5.37 0.57
CA LEU A 169 -13.13 6.65 0.20
C LEU A 169 -14.23 7.63 -0.24
N HIS A 170 -15.09 7.19 -1.15
CA HIS A 170 -16.21 7.99 -1.66
C HIS A 170 -17.12 8.45 -0.52
N MET A 171 -17.56 7.53 0.35
CA MET A 171 -18.39 7.87 1.51
C MET A 171 -17.72 8.85 2.44
N TRP A 172 -16.42 8.67 2.72
CA TRP A 172 -15.71 9.61 3.58
C TRP A 172 -15.76 11.05 3.04
N PHE A 173 -15.46 11.24 1.76
CA PHE A 173 -15.50 12.57 1.13
C PHE A 173 -16.92 13.14 1.02
N VAL A 174 -17.90 12.32 0.67
CA VAL A 174 -19.32 12.74 0.62
C VAL A 174 -19.80 13.20 2.00
N CYS A 175 -19.46 12.49 3.07
CA CYS A 175 -19.79 12.90 4.45
C CYS A 175 -19.11 14.20 4.87
N GLN A 176 -18.01 14.59 4.22
CA GLN A 176 -17.35 15.88 4.42
C GLN A 176 -17.91 17.00 3.50
N GLY A 177 -18.92 16.69 2.69
CA GLY A 177 -19.59 17.65 1.81
C GLY A 177 -18.94 17.83 0.43
N TYR A 178 -17.95 17.00 0.05
CA TYR A 178 -17.32 17.10 -1.26
C TYR A 178 -18.16 16.48 -2.37
N LYS A 179 -18.10 17.06 -3.56
CA LYS A 179 -18.60 16.44 -4.78
C LYS A 179 -17.64 15.34 -5.21
N CYS A 180 -18.16 14.17 -5.56
CA CYS A 180 -17.38 13.00 -5.92
C CYS A 180 -17.80 12.44 -7.28
N ARG A 181 -16.82 11.95 -8.08
CA ARG A 181 -17.05 11.35 -9.41
C ARG A 181 -16.18 10.10 -9.58
N GLY A 182 -16.82 9.01 -10.01
CA GLY A 182 -16.09 7.82 -10.48
C GLY A 182 -15.62 8.00 -11.93
N VAL A 183 -14.40 7.60 -12.24
CA VAL A 183 -13.76 7.72 -13.55
C VAL A 183 -13.28 6.34 -14.01
N SER A 184 -13.66 5.92 -15.20
CA SER A 184 -13.18 4.65 -15.75
C SER A 184 -11.69 4.69 -16.05
N ALA A 185 -10.97 3.62 -15.70
CA ALA A 185 -9.54 3.46 -15.98
C ALA A 185 -9.19 3.59 -17.49
N VAL A 186 -10.16 3.33 -18.37
CA VAL A 186 -9.97 3.46 -19.83
C VAL A 186 -9.63 4.89 -20.24
N HIS A 187 -10.16 5.87 -19.53
CA HIS A 187 -10.01 7.28 -19.89
C HIS A 187 -8.61 7.85 -19.66
N LYS A 188 -7.78 7.22 -18.85
CA LYS A 188 -6.40 7.70 -18.57
C LYS A 188 -5.53 7.82 -19.83
N LEU A 189 -5.76 6.95 -20.81
CA LEU A 189 -5.00 6.90 -22.07
C LEU A 189 -5.82 7.35 -23.27
N THR A 190 -7.02 7.90 -23.08
CA THR A 190 -7.84 8.42 -24.17
C THR A 190 -7.15 9.62 -24.83
N ASN A 191 -7.16 9.65 -26.15
CA ASN A 191 -6.53 10.68 -26.98
C ASN A 191 -4.98 10.73 -26.91
N MET A 192 -4.34 9.68 -26.40
CA MET A 192 -2.90 9.54 -26.43
C MET A 192 -2.49 8.67 -27.62
N VAL A 193 -1.50 9.13 -28.38
CA VAL A 193 -0.93 8.33 -29.49
C VAL A 193 -0.18 7.16 -28.86
N THR A 194 -0.76 5.98 -28.93
CA THR A 194 -0.15 4.76 -28.42
C THR A 194 0.43 3.94 -29.58
N VAL A 195 1.62 3.43 -29.42
CA VAL A 195 2.09 2.32 -30.25
C VAL A 195 1.20 1.13 -29.90
N GLU A 196 0.36 0.68 -30.84
CA GLU A 196 -0.75 -0.30 -30.62
C GLU A 196 -0.35 -1.54 -29.84
N ASP A 197 0.88 -2.00 -29.97
CA ASP A 197 1.39 -3.19 -29.27
C ASP A 197 1.74 -2.97 -27.79
N ALA A 198 2.11 -1.76 -27.40
CA ALA A 198 2.49 -1.47 -26.01
C ALA A 198 1.31 -1.49 -25.05
N THR A 199 0.09 -1.24 -25.52
CA THR A 199 -1.13 -1.16 -24.70
C THR A 199 -1.86 -2.47 -24.53
N LYS A 200 -1.52 -3.52 -25.27
CA LYS A 200 -2.18 -4.85 -25.19
C LYS A 200 -1.96 -5.55 -23.85
N THR A 201 -0.85 -5.30 -23.17
CA THR A 201 -0.54 -5.92 -21.89
C THR A 201 -0.68 -4.94 -20.73
N TYR A 202 -1.03 -5.44 -19.54
CA TYR A 202 -1.07 -4.63 -18.31
C TYR A 202 0.25 -3.89 -18.05
N LYS A 203 1.39 -4.58 -18.22
CA LYS A 203 2.73 -4.01 -18.04
C LYS A 203 3.05 -2.94 -19.10
N GLY A 204 2.59 -3.16 -20.33
CA GLY A 204 2.72 -2.18 -21.41
C GLY A 204 1.94 -0.91 -21.10
N ARG A 205 0.66 -1.03 -20.72
CA ARG A 205 -0.17 0.13 -20.33
C ARG A 205 0.45 0.96 -19.21
N LYS A 206 0.98 0.32 -18.16
CA LYS A 206 1.69 1.04 -17.08
C LYS A 206 2.92 1.79 -17.58
N LYS A 207 3.72 1.18 -18.45
CA LYS A 207 4.89 1.85 -19.04
C LYS A 207 4.47 3.05 -19.88
N THR A 208 3.47 2.89 -20.71
CA THR A 208 2.91 3.97 -21.54
C THR A 208 2.38 5.12 -20.69
N GLY A 209 1.63 4.82 -19.61
CA GLY A 209 1.13 5.82 -18.66
C GLY A 209 2.26 6.65 -18.03
N ILE A 210 3.36 6.03 -17.62
CA ILE A 210 4.51 6.74 -17.07
C ILE A 210 5.13 7.69 -18.10
N VAL A 211 5.31 7.25 -19.35
CA VAL A 211 5.86 8.08 -20.43
C VAL A 211 4.97 9.29 -20.67
N HIS A 212 3.66 9.09 -20.84
CA HIS A 212 2.74 10.20 -21.05
C HIS A 212 2.64 11.16 -19.87
N ALA A 213 2.65 10.64 -18.64
CA ALA A 213 2.70 11.50 -17.46
C ALA A 213 3.98 12.35 -17.47
N GLN A 214 5.14 11.77 -17.82
CA GLN A 214 6.41 12.49 -17.92
C GLN A 214 6.37 13.64 -18.94
N GLU A 215 5.67 13.45 -20.06
CA GLU A 215 5.51 14.46 -21.11
C GLU A 215 4.54 15.58 -20.73
N LEU A 216 3.53 15.27 -19.91
CA LEU A 216 2.42 16.17 -19.60
C LEU A 216 2.54 16.89 -18.25
N VAL A 217 3.44 16.43 -17.38
CA VAL A 217 3.67 17.07 -16.07
C VAL A 217 4.27 18.47 -16.27
N PRO A 218 3.68 19.50 -15.64
CA PRO A 218 3.96 20.90 -16.02
C PRO A 218 5.36 21.40 -15.60
N THR A 219 6.01 20.74 -14.63
CA THR A 219 7.33 21.20 -14.15
C THR A 219 8.33 20.06 -14.02
N HIS A 220 9.59 20.39 -14.24
CA HIS A 220 10.69 19.42 -14.14
C HIS A 220 10.82 18.80 -12.74
N GLU A 221 10.53 19.56 -11.70
CA GLU A 221 10.56 19.10 -10.30
C GLU A 221 9.57 17.96 -10.05
N TRP A 222 8.34 18.09 -10.53
CA TRP A 222 7.33 17.05 -10.42
C TRP A 222 7.65 15.83 -11.29
N VAL A 223 8.26 16.03 -12.46
CA VAL A 223 8.77 14.93 -13.29
C VAL A 223 9.82 14.13 -12.51
N GLN A 224 10.80 14.81 -11.92
CA GLN A 224 11.84 14.16 -11.11
C GLN A 224 11.26 13.45 -9.89
N TYR A 225 10.33 14.08 -9.18
CA TYR A 225 9.63 13.48 -8.05
C TYR A 225 8.99 12.15 -8.45
N MET A 226 8.16 12.15 -9.49
CA MET A 226 7.48 10.94 -9.99
C MET A 226 8.51 9.88 -10.43
N MET A 227 9.49 10.25 -11.22
CA MET A 227 10.46 9.29 -11.80
C MET A 227 11.33 8.61 -10.75
N ASN A 228 11.64 9.30 -9.66
CA ASN A 228 12.41 8.76 -8.55
C ASN A 228 11.56 7.95 -7.56
N HIS A 229 10.23 8.04 -7.66
CA HIS A 229 9.34 7.33 -6.74
C HIS A 229 9.23 5.84 -7.09
N PRO A 230 9.30 4.91 -6.09
CA PRO A 230 9.22 3.46 -6.34
C PRO A 230 7.86 3.00 -6.91
N LYS A 231 6.82 3.84 -6.77
CA LYS A 231 5.46 3.63 -7.25
C LYS A 231 5.05 4.71 -8.25
N LYS A 232 5.94 5.02 -9.17
CA LYS A 232 5.72 6.02 -10.22
C LYS A 232 4.54 5.72 -11.14
N ASP A 233 4.22 4.44 -11.29
CA ASP A 233 3.06 3.98 -12.05
C ASP A 233 1.73 4.42 -11.41
N ASP A 234 1.58 4.27 -10.10
CA ASP A 234 0.37 4.66 -9.37
C ASP A 234 0.24 6.21 -9.33
N LEU A 235 1.38 6.93 -9.21
CA LEU A 235 1.41 8.40 -9.33
C LEU A 235 0.99 8.86 -10.74
N ALA A 236 1.57 8.27 -11.79
CA ALA A 236 1.20 8.60 -13.17
C ALA A 236 -0.30 8.39 -13.41
N ASP A 237 -0.85 7.29 -12.92
CA ASP A 237 -2.25 6.94 -13.08
C ASP A 237 -3.19 7.99 -12.48
N CYS A 238 -2.98 8.44 -11.24
CA CYS A 238 -3.83 9.45 -10.63
C CYS A 238 -3.69 10.84 -11.30
N TYR A 239 -2.49 11.20 -11.79
CA TYR A 239 -2.28 12.45 -12.53
C TYR A 239 -3.02 12.47 -13.88
N LEU A 240 -2.82 11.43 -14.71
CA LEU A 240 -3.46 11.32 -16.03
C LEU A 240 -4.99 11.27 -15.93
N GLN A 241 -5.51 10.56 -14.93
CA GLN A 241 -6.94 10.56 -14.64
C GLN A 241 -7.45 11.98 -14.35
N GLY A 242 -6.73 12.73 -13.52
CA GLY A 242 -7.10 14.09 -13.17
C GLY A 242 -7.10 15.02 -14.36
N LEU A 243 -6.09 14.93 -15.24
CA LEU A 243 -6.07 15.69 -16.51
C LEU A 243 -7.29 15.40 -17.36
N TRP A 244 -7.62 14.13 -17.55
CA TRP A 244 -8.80 13.74 -18.30
C TRP A 244 -10.08 14.33 -17.73
N VAL A 245 -10.23 14.32 -16.39
CA VAL A 245 -11.40 14.90 -15.71
C VAL A 245 -11.49 16.41 -15.95
N MET A 246 -10.39 17.14 -15.91
CA MET A 246 -10.36 18.58 -16.18
C MET A 246 -10.78 18.93 -17.60
N GLU A 247 -10.47 18.08 -18.56
CA GLU A 247 -10.82 18.29 -19.98
C GLU A 247 -12.24 17.81 -20.35
N ASN A 248 -12.88 16.99 -19.50
CA ASN A 248 -14.18 16.38 -19.79
C ASN A 248 -15.21 16.62 -18.65
N GLN A 249 -15.31 17.88 -18.24
CA GLN A 249 -16.31 18.34 -17.27
C GLN A 249 -17.72 18.40 -17.82
#